data_328d3bae8d5690799cf275b04680b25c
#
_entry.id   328d3bae8d5690799cf275b04680b25c
#
_cell.length_a   1.000
_cell.length_b   1.000
_cell.length_c   1.000
_cell.angle_alpha   90.00
_cell.angle_beta   90.00
_cell.angle_gamma   90.00
#
_symmetry.space_group_name_H-M   'P 1'
#
loop_
_entity.id
_entity.type
_entity.pdbx_description
1 polymer ?
#
loop_
_entity_poly.entity_id
_entity_poly.type
_entity_poly.pdbx_seq_one_letter_code
_entity_poly.pdbx_strand_id
1 'polypeptide(L)'
;HGEQTYPETMSDIIIPGIGSLEPAPALDHLDLLAPPVTVALTALAERGVATASSALVVAIDPELADTEVMTREFDMDLTLSSNCILVAGKRAGEERIAACVVRATTNADVNHVVKKRLDVRKASFWPQERAVEASGMEYGGITPVGVPGSWRLLIDSACSVGWSCIGSGLRRSKLFVTGEVLAALPGAEIVEGLGV
;
A
#
# COMPACT_ATOMS: atom_id res chain seq x y z
N HIS A 1 -36.59 21.12 0.56
CA HIS A 1 -36.09 20.31 -0.56
C HIS A 1 -34.58 20.40 -0.54
N GLY A 2 -33.93 19.43 0.12
CA GLY A 2 -32.48 19.28 0.08
C GLY A 2 -32.11 18.57 -1.22
N GLU A 3 -31.36 19.22 -2.08
CA GLU A 3 -30.70 18.57 -3.20
C GLU A 3 -29.69 17.56 -2.63
N GLN A 4 -30.01 16.30 -2.79
CA GLN A 4 -29.11 15.20 -2.52
C GLN A 4 -28.16 15.13 -3.72
N THR A 5 -26.98 15.76 -3.58
CA THR A 5 -25.93 15.61 -4.58
C THR A 5 -25.45 14.18 -4.54
N TYR A 6 -25.78 13.42 -5.58
CA TYR A 6 -25.20 12.11 -5.82
C TYR A 6 -23.68 12.26 -6.03
N PRO A 7 -22.85 11.33 -5.54
CA PRO A 7 -21.42 11.41 -5.81
C PRO A 7 -21.18 11.43 -7.32
N GLU A 8 -20.32 12.34 -7.72
CA GLU A 8 -19.81 12.45 -9.09
C GLU A 8 -19.40 11.06 -9.59
N THR A 9 -19.70 10.78 -10.83
CA THR A 9 -19.34 9.51 -11.46
C THR A 9 -17.82 9.31 -11.36
N MET A 10 -17.38 8.08 -11.12
CA MET A 10 -15.96 7.72 -10.94
C MET A 10 -15.04 8.20 -12.08
N SER A 11 -15.60 8.66 -13.20
CA SER A 11 -14.87 9.27 -14.32
C SER A 11 -14.23 10.63 -13.99
N ASP A 12 -14.58 11.23 -12.84
CA ASP A 12 -14.13 12.57 -12.48
C ASP A 12 -12.97 12.56 -11.45
N ILE A 13 -12.49 11.38 -11.04
CA ILE A 13 -11.35 11.28 -10.14
C ILE A 13 -10.05 11.55 -10.89
N ILE A 14 -9.38 12.64 -10.50
CA ILE A 14 -8.08 13.02 -11.05
C ILE A 14 -7.01 12.69 -10.01
N ILE A 15 -6.04 11.84 -10.41
CA ILE A 15 -4.87 11.52 -9.58
C ILE A 15 -3.67 12.26 -10.18
N PRO A 16 -3.12 13.26 -9.48
CA PRO A 16 -1.94 13.97 -9.96
C PRO A 16 -0.75 13.02 -10.10
N GLY A 17 0.00 13.13 -11.20
CA GLY A 17 1.21 12.35 -11.42
C GLY A 17 1.01 10.92 -11.91
N ILE A 18 -0.21 10.55 -12.29
CA ILE A 18 -0.53 9.17 -12.74
C ILE A 18 0.05 8.83 -14.13
N GLY A 19 0.49 9.84 -14.88
CA GLY A 19 1.03 9.63 -16.22
C GLY A 19 -0.01 9.13 -17.22
N SER A 20 0.36 8.14 -18.02
CA SER A 20 -0.50 7.57 -19.06
C SER A 20 -1.41 6.43 -18.59
N LEU A 21 -1.38 6.08 -17.30
CA LEU A 21 -2.23 5.02 -16.76
C LEU A 21 -3.69 5.45 -16.70
N GLU A 22 -4.59 4.51 -16.99
CA GLU A 22 -6.04 4.70 -16.98
C GLU A 22 -6.68 3.69 -16.01
N PRO A 23 -6.67 3.97 -14.69
CA PRO A 23 -7.22 3.05 -13.71
C PRO A 23 -8.73 3.04 -13.71
N ALA A 24 -9.30 1.94 -13.22
CA ALA A 24 -10.74 1.72 -13.07
C ALA A 24 -11.09 1.41 -11.60
N PRO A 25 -12.38 1.45 -11.21
CA PRO A 25 -12.79 1.14 -9.84
C PRO A 25 -12.28 -0.23 -9.37
N ALA A 26 -11.53 -0.25 -8.28
CA ALA A 26 -10.90 -1.47 -7.78
C ALA A 26 -11.93 -2.54 -7.38
N LEU A 27 -13.02 -2.15 -6.72
CA LEU A 27 -14.05 -3.08 -6.26
C LEU A 27 -14.91 -3.66 -7.38
N ASP A 28 -14.82 -3.11 -8.59
CA ASP A 28 -15.45 -3.66 -9.79
C ASP A 28 -14.50 -4.59 -10.58
N HIS A 29 -13.26 -4.75 -10.13
CA HIS A 29 -12.22 -5.54 -10.79
C HIS A 29 -11.47 -6.42 -9.79
N LEU A 30 -12.19 -7.29 -9.09
CA LEU A 30 -11.62 -8.14 -8.03
C LEU A 30 -10.60 -9.15 -8.54
N ASP A 31 -10.64 -9.49 -9.82
CA ASP A 31 -9.64 -10.31 -10.50
C ASP A 31 -8.24 -9.66 -10.56
N LEU A 32 -8.17 -8.35 -10.36
CA LEU A 32 -6.93 -7.58 -10.29
C LEU A 32 -6.44 -7.32 -8.85
N LEU A 33 -7.06 -7.93 -7.87
CA LEU A 33 -6.68 -7.81 -6.45
C LEU A 33 -6.37 -9.20 -5.89
N ALA A 34 -5.33 -9.32 -5.07
CA ALA A 34 -5.13 -10.54 -4.29
C ALA A 34 -6.29 -10.72 -3.28
N PRO A 35 -6.67 -11.96 -2.94
CA PRO A 35 -7.77 -12.21 -2.01
C PRO A 35 -7.70 -11.43 -0.70
N PRO A 36 -6.56 -11.35 0.03
CA PRO A 36 -6.49 -10.56 1.25
C PRO A 36 -6.69 -9.06 1.01
N VAL A 37 -6.31 -8.54 -0.15
CA VAL A 37 -6.53 -7.14 -0.52
C VAL A 37 -8.02 -6.86 -0.73
N THR A 38 -8.72 -7.75 -1.44
CA THR A 38 -10.18 -7.66 -1.62
C THR A 38 -10.90 -7.63 -0.28
N VAL A 39 -10.56 -8.53 0.63
CA VAL A 39 -11.18 -8.60 1.95
C VAL A 39 -10.96 -7.30 2.74
N ALA A 40 -9.73 -6.82 2.79
CA ALA A 40 -9.38 -5.60 3.54
C ALA A 40 -10.06 -4.35 2.97
N LEU A 41 -10.02 -4.17 1.65
CA LEU A 41 -10.59 -3.00 1.00
C LEU A 41 -12.11 -2.97 1.12
N THR A 42 -12.77 -4.13 0.94
CA THR A 42 -14.21 -4.27 1.11
C THR A 42 -14.61 -3.95 2.55
N ALA A 43 -13.88 -4.45 3.55
CA ALA A 43 -14.15 -4.17 4.95
C ALA A 43 -14.06 -2.68 5.29
N LEU A 44 -13.09 -1.96 4.73
CA LEU A 44 -12.98 -0.51 4.91
C LEU A 44 -14.17 0.23 4.28
N ALA A 45 -14.59 -0.15 3.08
CA ALA A 45 -15.75 0.43 2.42
C ALA A 45 -17.04 0.20 3.23
N GLU A 46 -17.24 -1.00 3.75
CA GLU A 46 -18.40 -1.35 4.60
C GLU A 46 -18.39 -0.61 5.94
N ARG A 47 -17.22 -0.27 6.46
CA ARG A 47 -17.08 0.54 7.68
C ARG A 47 -17.27 2.03 7.44
N GLY A 48 -17.56 2.45 6.21
CA GLY A 48 -17.83 3.83 5.86
C GLY A 48 -16.58 4.69 5.64
N VAL A 49 -15.43 4.09 5.37
CA VAL A 49 -14.25 4.82 4.91
C VAL A 49 -14.52 5.29 3.49
N ALA A 50 -14.86 6.58 3.34
CA ALA A 50 -15.44 7.13 2.12
C ALA A 50 -14.60 6.87 0.87
N THR A 51 -13.26 7.01 0.99
CA THR A 51 -12.36 6.85 -0.14
C THR A 51 -11.96 5.39 -0.43
N ALA A 52 -12.37 4.43 0.42
CA ALA A 52 -12.11 3.02 0.14
C ALA A 52 -12.90 2.51 -1.07
N SER A 53 -14.15 2.95 -1.21
CA SER A 53 -14.98 2.62 -2.38
C SER A 53 -14.54 3.35 -3.65
N SER A 54 -13.71 4.39 -3.54
CA SER A 54 -13.12 5.11 -4.69
C SER A 54 -11.70 4.68 -5.00
N ALA A 55 -11.18 3.63 -4.38
CA ALA A 55 -9.90 3.03 -4.75
C ALA A 55 -9.92 2.58 -6.21
N LEU A 56 -8.81 2.78 -6.90
CA LEU A 56 -8.68 2.47 -8.32
C LEU A 56 -7.61 1.39 -8.54
N VAL A 57 -7.75 0.63 -9.60
CA VAL A 57 -6.79 -0.42 -9.99
C VAL A 57 -6.50 -0.34 -11.47
N VAL A 58 -5.29 -0.68 -11.87
CA VAL A 58 -4.87 -0.77 -13.25
C VAL A 58 -4.12 -2.07 -13.50
N ALA A 59 -4.46 -2.75 -14.59
CA ALA A 59 -3.67 -3.89 -15.06
C ALA A 59 -2.37 -3.39 -15.69
N ILE A 60 -1.26 -4.07 -15.41
CA ILE A 60 0.03 -3.80 -16.03
C ILE A 60 0.68 -5.10 -16.48
N ASP A 61 1.64 -5.01 -17.40
CA ASP A 61 2.52 -6.11 -17.69
C ASP A 61 3.36 -6.44 -16.44
N PRO A 62 3.39 -7.71 -15.98
CA PRO A 62 4.17 -8.09 -14.81
C PRO A 62 5.65 -7.72 -14.89
N GLU A 63 6.23 -7.64 -16.08
CA GLU A 63 7.62 -7.21 -16.27
C GLU A 63 7.84 -5.72 -15.99
N LEU A 64 6.76 -4.92 -15.96
CA LEU A 64 6.79 -3.49 -15.68
C LEU A 64 6.42 -3.18 -14.22
N ALA A 65 6.31 -4.19 -13.36
CA ALA A 65 5.79 -4.02 -12.00
C ALA A 65 6.74 -3.28 -11.05
N ASP A 66 8.05 -3.30 -11.32
CA ASP A 66 9.02 -2.60 -10.48
C ASP A 66 8.82 -1.09 -10.59
N THR A 67 8.84 -0.40 -9.45
CA THR A 67 8.48 1.02 -9.34
C THR A 67 9.25 1.91 -10.31
N GLU A 68 10.55 1.71 -10.44
CA GLU A 68 11.40 2.50 -11.33
C GLU A 68 11.03 2.28 -12.81
N VAL A 69 10.85 1.03 -13.20
CA VAL A 69 10.46 0.66 -14.57
C VAL A 69 9.10 1.24 -14.92
N MET A 70 8.13 1.07 -14.02
CA MET A 70 6.77 1.56 -14.20
C MET A 70 6.71 3.09 -14.28
N THR A 71 7.46 3.78 -13.43
CA THR A 71 7.55 5.24 -13.42
C THR A 71 8.01 5.78 -14.77
N ARG A 72 9.05 5.17 -15.34
CA ARG A 72 9.60 5.56 -16.64
C ARG A 72 8.66 5.20 -17.78
N GLU A 73 8.13 3.99 -17.78
CA GLU A 73 7.31 3.47 -18.88
C GLU A 73 5.99 4.22 -19.06
N PHE A 74 5.37 4.61 -17.93
CA PHE A 74 4.08 5.29 -17.93
C PHE A 74 4.15 6.79 -17.67
N ASP A 75 5.35 7.36 -17.65
CA ASP A 75 5.58 8.78 -17.36
C ASP A 75 4.90 9.24 -16.04
N MET A 76 5.06 8.45 -15.02
CA MET A 76 4.51 8.73 -13.69
C MET A 76 5.43 9.67 -12.91
N ASP A 77 4.83 10.38 -11.96
CA ASP A 77 5.60 11.04 -10.92
C ASP A 77 6.00 10.01 -9.85
N LEU A 78 7.30 9.87 -9.61
CA LEU A 78 7.82 8.92 -8.62
C LEU A 78 7.27 9.20 -7.21
N THR A 79 6.96 10.47 -6.90
CA THR A 79 6.39 10.85 -5.60
C THR A 79 4.98 10.28 -5.38
N LEU A 80 4.29 9.83 -6.44
CA LEU A 80 2.99 9.19 -6.31
C LEU A 80 3.11 7.77 -5.74
N SER A 81 4.21 7.07 -6.00
CA SER A 81 4.39 5.69 -5.55
C SER A 81 4.81 5.60 -4.10
N SER A 82 4.27 4.61 -3.39
CA SER A 82 4.68 4.23 -2.04
C SER A 82 5.03 2.75 -2.02
N ASN A 83 6.18 2.43 -1.44
CA ASN A 83 6.67 1.07 -1.33
C ASN A 83 6.30 0.47 0.03
N CYS A 84 6.00 -0.82 0.05
CA CYS A 84 5.79 -1.60 1.25
C CYS A 84 7.04 -2.45 1.53
N ILE A 85 7.81 -2.05 2.52
CA ILE A 85 9.06 -2.70 2.91
C ILE A 85 8.81 -3.58 4.13
N LEU A 86 9.10 -4.86 4.03
CA LEU A 86 8.94 -5.79 5.14
C LEU A 86 10.25 -5.95 5.91
N VAL A 87 10.18 -5.69 7.20
CA VAL A 87 11.32 -5.71 8.12
C VAL A 87 11.01 -6.65 9.27
N ALA A 88 11.97 -7.45 9.67
CA ALA A 88 11.82 -8.37 10.78
C ALA A 88 13.00 -8.27 11.77
N GLY A 89 12.72 -8.62 13.00
CA GLY A 89 13.68 -8.82 14.06
C GLY A 89 13.18 -9.84 15.06
N LYS A 90 14.01 -10.22 16.01
CA LYS A 90 13.65 -11.17 17.08
C LYS A 90 13.78 -10.51 18.45
N ARG A 91 12.83 -10.83 19.33
CA ARG A 91 12.86 -10.51 20.74
C ARG A 91 12.46 -11.74 21.55
N ALA A 92 13.32 -12.16 22.46
CA ALA A 92 13.09 -13.34 23.29
C ALA A 92 12.69 -14.60 22.48
N GLY A 93 13.31 -14.80 21.31
CA GLY A 93 13.03 -15.92 20.42
C GLY A 93 11.79 -15.74 19.50
N GLU A 94 10.98 -14.69 19.72
CA GLU A 94 9.84 -14.38 18.87
C GLU A 94 10.22 -13.46 17.72
N GLU A 95 9.80 -13.83 16.52
CA GLU A 95 9.94 -12.99 15.33
C GLU A 95 8.87 -11.91 15.33
N ARG A 96 9.31 -10.67 15.15
CA ARG A 96 8.46 -9.48 15.02
C ARG A 96 8.61 -8.90 13.63
N ILE A 97 7.50 -8.62 12.97
CA ILE A 97 7.47 -8.20 11.59
C ILE A 97 6.75 -6.84 11.49
N ALA A 98 7.33 -5.94 10.71
CA ALA A 98 6.72 -4.68 10.35
C ALA A 98 6.59 -4.56 8.84
N ALA A 99 5.42 -4.14 8.38
CA ALA A 99 5.21 -3.63 7.04
C ALA A 99 5.38 -2.10 7.10
N CYS A 100 6.36 -1.58 6.39
CA CYS A 100 6.74 -0.17 6.41
C CYS A 100 6.38 0.47 5.08
N VAL A 101 5.51 1.47 5.10
CA VAL A 101 5.05 2.18 3.89
C VAL A 101 5.75 3.53 3.84
N VAL A 102 6.55 3.72 2.80
CA VAL A 102 7.29 4.96 2.55
C VAL A 102 7.15 5.39 1.10
N ARG A 103 7.22 6.68 0.82
CA ARG A 103 7.29 7.17 -0.56
C ARG A 103 8.48 6.56 -1.28
N ALA A 104 8.32 6.25 -2.56
CA ALA A 104 9.37 5.64 -3.37
C ALA A 104 10.62 6.51 -3.52
N THR A 105 10.51 7.80 -3.23
CA THR A 105 11.64 8.75 -3.18
C THR A 105 12.47 8.67 -1.91
N THR A 106 12.07 7.85 -0.94
CA THR A 106 12.71 7.68 0.36
C THR A 106 13.00 6.21 0.65
N ASN A 107 13.81 5.98 1.69
CA ASN A 107 14.05 4.64 2.23
C ASN A 107 13.50 4.54 3.64
N ALA A 108 13.04 3.36 4.04
CA ALA A 108 12.63 3.13 5.42
C ALA A 108 13.83 3.18 6.35
N ASP A 109 13.72 3.93 7.45
CA ASP A 109 14.77 3.97 8.47
C ASP A 109 14.73 2.71 9.36
N VAL A 110 15.30 1.64 8.85
CA VAL A 110 15.29 0.30 9.47
C VAL A 110 16.08 0.29 10.78
N ASN A 111 17.25 0.93 10.78
CA ASN A 111 18.20 0.82 11.89
C ASN A 111 17.87 1.67 13.12
N HIS A 112 16.97 2.64 12.97
CA HIS A 112 16.55 3.51 14.07
C HIS A 112 15.05 3.39 14.32
N VAL A 113 14.22 3.91 13.39
CA VAL A 113 12.77 4.01 13.60
C VAL A 113 12.12 2.63 13.68
N VAL A 114 12.32 1.77 12.68
CA VAL A 114 11.66 0.45 12.63
C VAL A 114 12.13 -0.44 13.75
N LYS A 115 13.44 -0.51 13.96
CA LYS A 115 14.08 -1.28 15.04
C LYS A 115 13.51 -0.92 16.41
N LYS A 116 13.35 0.37 16.68
CA LYS A 116 12.78 0.87 17.93
C LYS A 116 11.30 0.51 18.07
N ARG A 117 10.54 0.65 17.00
CA ARG A 117 9.10 0.32 16.98
C ARG A 117 8.84 -1.17 17.17
N LEU A 118 9.66 -2.03 16.60
CA LEU A 118 9.61 -3.47 16.81
C LEU A 118 10.15 -3.90 18.17
N ASP A 119 10.89 -3.03 18.86
CA ASP A 119 11.56 -3.35 20.11
C ASP A 119 12.47 -4.58 19.96
N VAL A 120 13.37 -4.51 18.99
CA VAL A 120 14.35 -5.56 18.70
C VAL A 120 15.75 -4.98 18.65
N ARG A 121 16.76 -5.82 18.89
CA ARG A 121 18.17 -5.39 18.85
C ARG A 121 18.72 -5.29 17.45
N LYS A 122 18.24 -6.14 16.55
CA LYS A 122 18.61 -6.16 15.14
C LYS A 122 17.34 -6.24 14.30
N ALA A 123 17.26 -5.43 13.26
CA ALA A 123 16.20 -5.45 12.28
C ALA A 123 16.82 -5.51 10.89
N SER A 124 16.24 -6.30 10.01
CA SER A 124 16.66 -6.47 8.63
C SER A 124 15.49 -6.71 7.71
N PHE A 125 15.72 -6.56 6.42
CA PHE A 125 14.70 -6.91 5.42
C PHE A 125 14.29 -8.36 5.58
N TRP A 126 12.98 -8.59 5.59
CA TRP A 126 12.46 -9.94 5.70
C TRP A 126 12.58 -10.67 4.36
N PRO A 127 13.02 -11.96 4.33
CA PRO A 127 13.17 -12.68 3.07
C PRO A 127 11.87 -12.73 2.27
N GLN A 128 11.95 -12.47 0.97
CA GLN A 128 10.79 -12.38 0.08
C GLN A 128 9.96 -13.66 0.04
N GLU A 129 10.61 -14.81 0.04
CA GLU A 129 9.90 -16.11 0.05
C GLU A 129 8.98 -16.24 1.26
N ARG A 130 9.46 -15.82 2.42
CA ARG A 130 8.69 -15.82 3.66
C ARG A 130 7.56 -14.78 3.61
N ALA A 131 7.84 -13.63 3.04
CA ALA A 131 6.87 -12.55 2.88
C ALA A 131 5.70 -12.98 1.97
N VAL A 132 5.99 -13.61 0.85
CA VAL A 132 4.97 -14.14 -0.08
C VAL A 132 4.12 -15.20 0.59
N GLU A 133 4.74 -16.17 1.26
CA GLU A 133 4.02 -17.24 1.95
C GLU A 133 3.10 -16.71 3.05
N ALA A 134 3.61 -15.81 3.89
CA ALA A 134 2.87 -15.29 5.04
C ALA A 134 1.77 -14.30 4.65
N SER A 135 1.97 -13.50 3.60
CA SER A 135 1.02 -12.47 3.18
C SER A 135 -0.11 -13.00 2.27
N GLY A 136 0.12 -14.10 1.57
CA GLY A 136 -0.77 -14.57 0.51
C GLY A 136 -0.74 -13.67 -0.73
N MET A 137 0.32 -12.91 -0.90
CA MET A 137 0.52 -11.98 -2.01
C MET A 137 1.70 -12.41 -2.87
N GLU A 138 1.72 -11.97 -4.13
CA GLU A 138 2.79 -12.30 -5.06
C GLU A 138 4.02 -11.43 -4.86
N TYR A 139 5.18 -11.96 -5.21
CA TYR A 139 6.42 -11.21 -5.31
C TYR A 139 6.24 -9.98 -6.23
N GLY A 140 6.69 -8.82 -5.77
CA GLY A 140 6.54 -7.57 -6.51
C GLY A 140 5.14 -6.95 -6.44
N GLY A 141 4.20 -7.60 -5.72
CA GLY A 141 2.84 -7.09 -5.52
C GLY A 141 2.48 -6.85 -4.06
N ILE A 142 3.38 -7.12 -3.12
CA ILE A 142 3.11 -6.99 -1.68
C ILE A 142 2.71 -5.54 -1.35
N THR A 143 1.66 -5.40 -0.57
CA THR A 143 1.00 -4.14 -0.27
C THR A 143 0.59 -4.09 1.21
N PRO A 144 0.44 -2.90 1.80
CA PRO A 144 -0.06 -2.78 3.17
C PRO A 144 -1.53 -3.20 3.34
N VAL A 145 -2.30 -3.18 2.25
CA VAL A 145 -3.73 -3.51 2.29
C VAL A 145 -3.90 -5.02 2.37
N GLY A 146 -4.32 -5.52 3.54
CA GLY A 146 -4.57 -6.94 3.74
C GLY A 146 -3.40 -7.74 4.33
N VAL A 147 -2.40 -7.07 4.90
CA VAL A 147 -1.33 -7.77 5.64
C VAL A 147 -1.86 -8.49 6.87
N PRO A 148 -1.19 -9.57 7.33
CA PRO A 148 -1.57 -10.25 8.56
C PRO A 148 -1.69 -9.29 9.75
N GLY A 149 -2.74 -9.48 10.56
CA GLY A 149 -3.01 -8.62 11.71
C GLY A 149 -1.95 -8.67 12.83
N SER A 150 -1.09 -9.70 12.81
CA SER A 150 0.02 -9.84 13.75
C SER A 150 1.23 -8.96 13.41
N TRP A 151 1.28 -8.41 12.19
CA TRP A 151 2.36 -7.51 11.81
C TRP A 151 2.10 -6.09 12.30
N ARG A 152 3.20 -5.39 12.64
CA ARG A 152 3.11 -3.93 12.81
C ARG A 152 2.96 -3.30 11.43
N LEU A 153 2.06 -2.34 11.32
CA LEU A 153 1.87 -1.59 10.08
C LEU A 153 2.29 -0.14 10.34
N LEU A 154 3.45 0.23 9.81
CA LEU A 154 4.04 1.55 9.98
C LEU A 154 3.91 2.32 8.67
N ILE A 155 3.28 3.48 8.72
CA ILE A 155 3.04 4.31 7.54
C ILE A 155 3.71 5.65 7.76
N ASP A 156 4.66 6.00 6.88
CA ASP A 156 5.27 7.32 6.92
C ASP A 156 4.20 8.41 6.79
N SER A 157 4.32 9.45 7.59
CA SER A 157 3.36 10.56 7.59
C SER A 157 3.18 11.18 6.20
N ALA A 158 4.20 11.17 5.35
CA ALA A 158 4.10 11.61 3.96
C ALA A 158 3.11 10.79 3.12
N CYS A 159 2.88 9.52 3.48
CA CYS A 159 1.93 8.64 2.80
C CYS A 159 0.49 8.78 3.31
N SER A 160 0.28 9.49 4.41
CA SER A 160 -1.05 9.73 4.98
C SER A 160 -1.83 10.85 4.29
N VAL A 161 -1.22 11.53 3.33
CA VAL A 161 -1.82 12.63 2.57
C VAL A 161 -1.78 12.35 1.07
N GLY A 162 -2.83 12.74 0.36
CA GLY A 162 -2.93 12.56 -1.07
C GLY A 162 -3.09 11.10 -1.51
N TRP A 163 -2.76 10.83 -2.74
CA TRP A 163 -2.84 9.51 -3.35
C TRP A 163 -1.51 8.75 -3.27
N SER A 164 -1.60 7.44 -3.25
CA SER A 164 -0.45 6.54 -3.40
C SER A 164 -0.75 5.46 -4.42
N CYS A 165 0.19 5.24 -5.33
CA CYS A 165 0.26 4.02 -6.13
C CYS A 165 0.99 2.97 -5.31
N ILE A 166 0.32 1.86 -5.02
CA ILE A 166 0.83 0.76 -4.19
C ILE A 166 0.64 -0.59 -4.89
N GLY A 167 1.17 -1.64 -4.31
CA GLY A 167 0.88 -3.00 -4.76
C GLY A 167 -0.59 -3.36 -4.59
N SER A 168 -1.06 -4.27 -5.40
CA SER A 168 -2.41 -4.86 -5.36
C SER A 168 -2.45 -6.25 -4.73
N GLY A 169 -1.30 -6.77 -4.31
CA GLY A 169 -1.09 -8.16 -3.95
C GLY A 169 -0.78 -9.07 -5.14
N LEU A 170 -0.96 -8.57 -6.36
CA LEU A 170 -0.63 -9.28 -7.61
C LEU A 170 0.42 -8.49 -8.38
N ARG A 171 1.31 -9.20 -9.10
CA ARG A 171 2.34 -8.55 -9.90
C ARG A 171 1.80 -7.89 -11.17
N ARG A 172 0.63 -8.32 -11.66
CA ARG A 172 -0.01 -7.86 -12.91
C ARG A 172 -0.94 -6.68 -12.76
N SER A 173 -0.93 -6.00 -11.63
CA SER A 173 -1.77 -4.83 -11.39
C SER A 173 -1.18 -3.90 -10.33
N LYS A 174 -1.68 -2.67 -10.27
CA LYS A 174 -1.36 -1.69 -9.23
C LYS A 174 -2.64 -1.08 -8.69
N LEU A 175 -2.62 -0.76 -7.41
CA LEU A 175 -3.72 -0.18 -6.67
C LEU A 175 -3.42 1.29 -6.36
N PHE A 176 -4.43 2.15 -6.49
CA PHE A 176 -4.34 3.56 -6.11
C PHE A 176 -5.31 3.82 -4.96
N VAL A 177 -4.78 4.29 -3.86
CA VAL A 177 -5.55 4.61 -2.65
C VAL A 177 -5.16 5.97 -2.10
N THR A 178 -6.06 6.55 -1.31
CA THR A 178 -5.77 7.79 -0.58
C THR A 178 -5.05 7.51 0.73
N GLY A 179 -4.42 8.54 1.29
CA GLY A 179 -3.84 8.49 2.62
C GLY A 179 -4.87 8.17 3.71
N GLU A 180 -6.14 8.56 3.52
CA GLU A 180 -7.25 8.18 4.42
C GLU A 180 -7.43 6.66 4.49
N VAL A 181 -7.39 5.97 3.35
CA VAL A 181 -7.46 4.51 3.31
C VAL A 181 -6.29 3.89 4.05
N LEU A 182 -5.07 4.36 3.80
CA LEU A 182 -3.88 3.84 4.47
C LEU A 182 -3.96 4.02 5.99
N ALA A 183 -4.37 5.20 6.45
CA ALA A 183 -4.51 5.51 7.87
C ALA A 183 -5.63 4.71 8.56
N ALA A 184 -6.64 4.29 7.80
CA ALA A 184 -7.78 3.52 8.31
C ALA A 184 -7.54 2.00 8.32
N LEU A 185 -6.43 1.51 7.75
CA LEU A 185 -6.10 0.09 7.80
C LEU A 185 -5.96 -0.40 9.25
N PRO A 186 -6.43 -1.62 9.58
CA PRO A 186 -6.33 -2.14 10.92
C PRO A 186 -4.90 -2.12 11.46
N GLY A 187 -4.71 -1.52 12.63
CA GLY A 187 -3.41 -1.42 13.28
C GLY A 187 -2.44 -0.41 12.67
N ALA A 188 -2.87 0.41 11.70
CA ALA A 188 -2.03 1.41 11.09
C ALA A 188 -1.50 2.43 12.10
N GLU A 189 -0.18 2.64 12.06
CA GLU A 189 0.52 3.65 12.86
C GLU A 189 1.14 4.67 11.91
N ILE A 190 0.72 5.92 12.01
CA ILE A 190 1.32 7.01 11.25
C ILE A 190 2.60 7.44 11.96
N VAL A 191 3.72 7.35 11.27
CA VAL A 191 5.05 7.55 11.84
C VAL A 191 5.75 8.69 11.11
N GLU A 192 6.06 9.74 11.83
CA GLU A 192 6.85 10.84 11.31
C GLU A 192 8.33 10.43 11.22
N GLY A 193 8.96 10.68 10.07
CA GLY A 193 10.37 10.36 9.87
C GLY A 193 10.67 8.88 9.59
N LEU A 194 9.68 8.07 9.25
CA LEU A 194 9.90 6.68 8.84
C LEU A 194 10.67 6.61 7.52
N GLY A 195 10.29 7.44 6.56
CA GLY A 195 10.98 7.60 5.29
C GLY A 195 12.11 8.63 5.41
N VAL A 196 13.30 8.27 4.97
CA VAL A 196 14.48 9.13 5.00
C VAL A 196 15.22 9.15 3.67
#